data_c0bc0eb40f33af9b05c6a7593c08d607
#
_entry.id   c0bc0eb40f33af9b05c6a7593c08d607
#
_cell.length_a   1.000
_cell.length_b   1.000
_cell.length_c   1.000
_cell.angle_alpha   90.00
_cell.angle_beta   90.00
_cell.angle_gamma   90.00
#
_symmetry.space_group_name_H-M   'P 1'
#
loop_
_entity.id
_entity.type
_entity.pdbx_description
1 polymer ?
#
loop_
_entity_poly.entity_id
_entity_poly.type
_entity_poly.pdbx_seq_one_letter_code
_entity_poly.pdbx_strand_id
1 'polypeptide(L)'
;MGKGRGITEKTEITEQTESSQERSRLFRNFRLFRSLSAAPPPHTTIRRRRWTRRALMTLGLSLAVCVALFFALPTLLIAPANATKSDVILHGAISPHSKADEYVADLYRMGIARKIVCVSSQVSWELYPGDYAREHLISLGVPSEDVISMRQPTVPCGAVNRPRVVEFVKANGWRSALIITHPEDSRYADRLNRRFFEREGIAVSVSYAPKDREELTQDWWRTHWKTQRMVGEVMSVTLDLFYSECR
;
A
#
# COMPACT_ATOMS: atom_id res chain seq x y z
N MET A 1 46.15 -56.66 63.83
CA MET A 1 46.18 -55.33 63.19
C MET A 1 46.84 -55.46 61.80
N GLY A 2 46.14 -55.31 60.72
CA GLY A 2 46.70 -55.44 59.39
C GLY A 2 45.63 -55.70 58.32
N LYS A 3 44.91 -54.65 57.93
CA LYS A 3 44.13 -54.63 56.68
C LYS A 3 44.11 -53.19 56.14
N GLY A 4 44.78 -52.96 55.03
CA GLY A 4 44.72 -51.62 54.45
C GLY A 4 45.69 -51.32 53.30
N ARG A 5 46.08 -52.32 52.46
CA ARG A 5 46.95 -52.04 51.28
C ARG A 5 46.43 -52.61 49.94
N GLY A 6 45.27 -53.20 49.89
CA GLY A 6 44.80 -53.86 48.68
C GLY A 6 43.78 -53.07 47.81
N ILE A 7 43.34 -51.87 48.24
CA ILE A 7 42.27 -51.13 47.56
C ILE A 7 42.82 -50.00 46.65
N THR A 8 43.97 -49.44 46.95
CA THR A 8 44.57 -48.36 46.17
C THR A 8 45.15 -48.76 44.84
N GLU A 9 45.70 -49.98 44.75
CA GLU A 9 46.37 -50.44 43.52
C GLU A 9 45.40 -50.84 42.39
N LYS A 10 44.17 -51.33 42.74
CA LYS A 10 43.12 -51.63 41.77
C LYS A 10 42.48 -50.39 41.16
N THR A 11 42.39 -49.31 41.92
CA THR A 11 41.77 -48.07 41.44
C THR A 11 42.67 -47.34 40.45
N GLU A 12 43.99 -47.34 40.66
CA GLU A 12 44.96 -46.71 39.76
C GLU A 12 45.07 -47.40 38.39
N ILE A 13 45.03 -48.76 38.37
CA ILE A 13 45.08 -49.54 37.10
C ILE A 13 43.81 -49.33 36.28
N THR A 14 42.61 -49.13 36.93
CA THR A 14 41.35 -48.90 36.23
C THR A 14 41.32 -47.50 35.62
N GLU A 15 41.80 -46.47 36.31
CA GLU A 15 41.86 -45.12 35.83
C GLU A 15 42.84 -44.96 34.64
N GLN A 16 44.00 -45.63 34.68
CA GLN A 16 44.96 -45.60 33.55
C GLN A 16 44.40 -46.28 32.30
N THR A 17 43.60 -47.34 32.45
CA THR A 17 43.00 -48.05 31.33
C THR A 17 41.87 -47.27 30.67
N GLU A 18 41.03 -46.60 31.46
CA GLU A 18 39.98 -45.70 30.95
C GLU A 18 40.56 -44.48 30.21
N SER A 19 41.59 -43.82 30.78
CA SER A 19 42.28 -42.71 30.15
C SER A 19 42.93 -43.10 28.81
N SER A 20 43.49 -44.32 28.68
CA SER A 20 44.05 -44.82 27.43
C SER A 20 43.00 -45.12 26.37
N GLN A 21 41.84 -45.65 26.78
CA GLN A 21 40.68 -45.91 25.89
C GLN A 21 40.04 -44.61 25.40
N GLU A 22 39.94 -43.59 26.25
CA GLU A 22 39.36 -42.30 25.89
C GLU A 22 40.26 -41.57 24.88
N ARG A 23 41.58 -41.57 25.08
CA ARG A 23 42.54 -41.03 24.10
C ARG A 23 42.45 -41.75 22.75
N SER A 24 42.29 -43.06 22.76
CA SER A 24 42.15 -43.84 21.52
C SER A 24 40.83 -43.57 20.80
N ARG A 25 39.72 -43.20 21.50
CA ARG A 25 38.48 -42.75 20.91
C ARG A 25 38.58 -41.33 20.32
N LEU A 26 39.26 -40.43 21.03
CA LEU A 26 39.51 -39.07 20.54
C LEU A 26 40.40 -39.08 19.26
N PHE A 27 41.42 -39.93 19.20
CA PHE A 27 42.26 -40.06 18.00
C PHE A 27 41.51 -40.69 16.81
N ARG A 28 40.58 -41.60 17.03
CA ARG A 28 39.69 -42.14 15.95
C ARG A 28 38.75 -41.08 15.42
N ASN A 29 38.14 -40.28 16.29
CA ASN A 29 37.28 -39.17 15.88
C ASN A 29 38.05 -38.07 15.13
N PHE A 30 39.30 -37.81 15.50
CA PHE A 30 40.13 -36.83 14.79
C PHE A 30 40.53 -37.29 13.38
N ARG A 31 40.71 -38.62 13.15
CA ARG A 31 40.93 -39.16 11.78
C ARG A 31 39.65 -39.08 10.94
N LEU A 32 38.49 -39.30 11.51
CA LEU A 32 37.20 -39.13 10.82
C LEU A 32 36.97 -37.66 10.44
N PHE A 33 37.32 -36.72 11.30
CA PHE A 33 37.23 -35.29 10.98
C PHE A 33 38.19 -34.86 9.84
N ARG A 34 39.34 -35.47 9.75
CA ARG A 34 40.33 -35.16 8.69
C ARG A 34 39.89 -35.74 7.32
N SER A 35 39.10 -36.80 7.29
CA SER A 35 38.55 -37.34 6.03
C SER A 35 37.36 -36.54 5.50
N LEU A 36 36.69 -35.78 6.37
CA LEU A 36 35.60 -34.88 5.98
C LEU A 36 36.10 -33.54 5.42
N SER A 37 37.41 -33.24 5.61
CA SER A 37 38.05 -32.03 5.08
C SER A 37 38.72 -32.24 3.72
N ALA A 38 38.34 -33.30 2.98
CA ALA A 38 38.74 -33.46 1.60
C ALA A 38 38.18 -32.33 0.77
N ALA A 39 39.02 -31.50 0.18
CA ALA A 39 38.61 -30.40 -0.69
C ALA A 39 37.65 -30.94 -1.77
N PRO A 40 36.53 -30.24 -2.00
CA PRO A 40 35.55 -30.70 -3.00
C PRO A 40 36.25 -30.79 -4.37
N PRO A 41 35.87 -31.80 -5.18
CA PRO A 41 36.51 -32.04 -6.46
C PRO A 41 36.41 -30.78 -7.36
N PRO A 42 37.43 -30.49 -8.18
CA PRO A 42 37.51 -29.23 -8.95
C PRO A 42 36.32 -28.94 -9.88
N HIS A 43 35.56 -29.94 -10.21
CA HIS A 43 34.37 -29.80 -11.06
C HIS A 43 33.19 -29.08 -10.36
N THR A 44 33.16 -29.01 -9.03
CA THR A 44 32.09 -28.31 -8.29
C THR A 44 32.26 -26.78 -8.31
N THR A 45 33.47 -26.28 -8.46
CA THR A 45 33.76 -24.84 -8.46
C THR A 45 33.27 -24.13 -9.72
N ILE A 46 33.34 -24.77 -10.90
CA ILE A 46 32.87 -24.19 -12.17
C ILE A 46 31.37 -24.09 -12.20
N ARG A 47 30.69 -25.14 -11.71
CA ARG A 47 29.22 -25.15 -11.62
C ARG A 47 28.71 -24.09 -10.64
N ARG A 48 29.35 -23.97 -9.48
CA ARG A 48 29.02 -22.96 -8.45
C ARG A 48 29.18 -21.53 -8.99
N ARG A 49 30.26 -21.24 -9.76
CA ARG A 49 30.51 -19.92 -10.34
C ARG A 49 29.49 -19.53 -11.42
N ARG A 50 28.95 -20.47 -12.18
CA ARG A 50 27.86 -20.24 -13.15
C ARG A 50 26.53 -19.94 -12.45
N TRP A 51 26.22 -20.63 -11.36
CA TRP A 51 25.03 -20.40 -10.54
C TRP A 51 25.08 -19.04 -9.85
N THR A 52 26.21 -18.66 -9.27
CA THR A 52 26.36 -17.34 -8.64
C THR A 52 26.23 -16.19 -9.65
N ARG A 53 26.76 -16.33 -10.85
CA ARG A 53 26.59 -15.32 -11.91
C ARG A 53 25.12 -15.19 -12.34
N ARG A 54 24.41 -16.30 -12.53
CA ARG A 54 22.99 -16.28 -12.85
C ARG A 54 22.17 -15.66 -11.73
N ALA A 55 22.42 -16.02 -10.48
CA ALA A 55 21.76 -15.45 -9.31
C ALA A 55 22.03 -13.93 -9.19
N LEU A 56 23.24 -13.47 -9.44
CA LEU A 56 23.55 -12.04 -9.46
C LEU A 56 22.88 -11.31 -10.61
N MET A 57 22.79 -11.90 -11.80
CA MET A 57 22.07 -11.32 -12.93
C MET A 57 20.57 -11.22 -12.66
N THR A 58 19.95 -12.27 -12.11
CA THR A 58 18.51 -12.25 -11.75
C THR A 58 18.23 -11.23 -10.67
N LEU A 59 19.07 -11.14 -9.63
CA LEU A 59 18.95 -10.14 -8.59
C LEU A 59 19.09 -8.71 -9.13
N GLY A 60 20.08 -8.48 -10.00
CA GLY A 60 20.30 -7.17 -10.64
C GLY A 60 19.12 -6.77 -11.52
N LEU A 61 18.60 -7.71 -12.33
CA LEU A 61 17.41 -7.48 -13.15
C LEU A 61 16.17 -7.18 -12.30
N SER A 62 15.97 -7.97 -11.24
CA SER A 62 14.86 -7.77 -10.30
C SER A 62 14.91 -6.39 -9.65
N LEU A 63 16.09 -5.98 -9.19
CA LEU A 63 16.30 -4.65 -8.62
C LEU A 63 16.03 -3.54 -9.64
N ALA A 64 16.51 -3.69 -10.88
CA ALA A 64 16.27 -2.72 -11.94
C ALA A 64 14.77 -2.59 -12.26
N VAL A 65 14.03 -3.70 -12.30
CA VAL A 65 12.58 -3.71 -12.46
C VAL A 65 11.88 -3.01 -11.29
N CYS A 66 12.26 -3.30 -10.05
CA CYS A 66 11.70 -2.63 -8.87
C CYS A 66 11.93 -1.11 -8.91
N VAL A 67 13.14 -0.68 -9.27
CA VAL A 67 13.47 0.75 -9.42
C VAL A 67 12.65 1.39 -10.54
N ALA A 68 12.52 0.74 -11.70
CA ALA A 68 11.71 1.24 -12.80
C ALA A 68 10.23 1.36 -12.41
N LEU A 69 9.67 0.35 -11.73
CA LEU A 69 8.29 0.38 -11.23
C LEU A 69 8.09 1.49 -10.18
N PHE A 70 9.06 1.68 -9.29
CA PHE A 70 9.00 2.75 -8.30
C PHE A 70 8.89 4.13 -8.98
N PHE A 71 9.72 4.45 -9.96
CA PHE A 71 9.64 5.72 -10.68
C PHE A 71 8.41 5.82 -11.60
N ALA A 72 7.83 4.69 -12.01
CA ALA A 72 6.60 4.65 -12.80
C ALA A 72 5.32 4.82 -11.96
N LEU A 73 5.38 4.83 -10.62
CA LEU A 73 4.18 4.91 -9.76
C LEU A 73 3.22 6.04 -10.13
N PRO A 74 3.66 7.29 -10.37
CA PRO A 74 2.73 8.34 -10.76
C PRO A 74 1.93 8.02 -12.03
N THR A 75 2.57 7.43 -13.03
CA THR A 75 1.89 7.04 -14.29
C THR A 75 0.97 5.84 -14.12
N LEU A 76 1.26 4.98 -13.16
CA LEU A 76 0.45 3.79 -12.85
C LEU A 76 -0.77 4.12 -11.99
N LEU A 77 -0.66 5.08 -11.07
CA LEU A 77 -1.71 5.43 -10.12
C LEU A 77 -2.62 6.54 -10.64
N ILE A 78 -2.06 7.55 -11.31
CA ILE A 78 -2.80 8.73 -11.75
C ILE A 78 -3.45 8.48 -13.10
N ALA A 79 -4.77 8.55 -13.15
CA ALA A 79 -5.52 8.54 -14.40
C ALA A 79 -5.49 9.95 -15.05
N PRO A 80 -5.75 10.07 -16.35
CA PRO A 80 -6.02 11.36 -16.97
C PRO A 80 -7.24 12.03 -16.29
N ALA A 81 -7.10 13.31 -15.94
CA ALA A 81 -8.23 14.08 -15.42
C ALA A 81 -9.31 14.22 -16.49
N ASN A 82 -10.54 13.88 -16.15
CA ASN A 82 -11.67 13.92 -17.08
C ASN A 82 -12.88 14.60 -16.44
N ALA A 83 -12.91 15.93 -16.50
CA ALA A 83 -14.02 16.73 -16.00
C ALA A 83 -15.11 16.87 -17.09
N THR A 84 -15.96 15.89 -17.21
CA THR A 84 -17.12 15.93 -18.12
C THR A 84 -18.32 16.61 -17.49
N LYS A 85 -19.14 17.25 -18.32
CA LYS A 85 -20.42 17.83 -17.88
C LYS A 85 -21.31 16.76 -17.23
N SER A 86 -21.79 17.04 -16.04
CA SER A 86 -22.54 16.10 -15.19
C SER A 86 -23.67 16.80 -14.47
N ASP A 87 -24.61 16.05 -13.93
CA ASP A 87 -25.72 16.60 -13.13
C ASP A 87 -25.23 17.06 -11.77
N VAL A 88 -24.23 16.35 -11.21
CA VAL A 88 -23.70 16.60 -9.87
C VAL A 88 -22.18 16.39 -9.81
N ILE A 89 -21.50 17.21 -9.00
CA ILE A 89 -20.14 16.96 -8.55
C ILE A 89 -20.18 16.27 -7.19
N LEU A 90 -19.57 15.08 -7.09
CA LEU A 90 -19.38 14.38 -5.83
C LEU A 90 -17.95 14.70 -5.34
N HIS A 91 -17.89 15.47 -4.29
CA HIS A 91 -16.63 15.91 -3.70
C HIS A 91 -16.37 15.15 -2.41
N GLY A 92 -15.39 14.25 -2.40
CA GLY A 92 -14.86 13.71 -1.16
C GLY A 92 -14.13 14.82 -0.41
N ALA A 93 -14.42 15.00 0.88
CA ALA A 93 -13.72 16.00 1.68
C ALA A 93 -12.24 15.66 1.73
N ILE A 94 -11.49 16.35 0.94
CA ILE A 94 -10.06 16.18 0.71
C ILE A 94 -9.30 17.03 1.74
N SER A 95 -8.01 16.76 1.97
CA SER A 95 -7.17 17.52 2.90
C SER A 95 -7.32 19.04 2.74
N PRO A 96 -7.34 19.83 3.83
CA PRO A 96 -7.42 21.30 3.76
C PRO A 96 -6.23 21.95 3.03
N HIS A 97 -5.16 21.20 2.77
CA HIS A 97 -4.03 21.66 1.95
C HIS A 97 -4.22 21.37 0.46
N SER A 98 -5.28 20.66 0.07
CA SER A 98 -5.61 20.37 -1.33
C SER A 98 -6.22 21.59 -2.00
N LYS A 99 -5.99 21.73 -3.30
CA LYS A 99 -6.66 22.70 -4.17
C LYS A 99 -7.98 22.18 -4.74
N ALA A 100 -8.51 21.10 -4.18
CA ALA A 100 -9.72 20.45 -4.68
C ALA A 100 -10.95 21.35 -4.54
N ASP A 101 -11.13 22.03 -3.42
CA ASP A 101 -12.29 22.93 -3.21
C ASP A 101 -12.27 24.09 -4.20
N GLU A 102 -11.11 24.73 -4.40
CA GLU A 102 -10.94 25.78 -5.42
C GLU A 102 -11.28 25.26 -6.81
N TYR A 103 -10.80 24.05 -7.14
CA TYR A 103 -11.06 23.40 -8.42
C TYR A 103 -12.54 23.06 -8.61
N VAL A 104 -13.22 22.55 -7.58
CA VAL A 104 -14.66 22.26 -7.59
C VAL A 104 -15.47 23.56 -7.81
N ALA A 105 -15.12 24.65 -7.13
CA ALA A 105 -15.76 25.94 -7.33
C ALA A 105 -15.55 26.48 -8.75
N ASP A 106 -14.38 26.26 -9.35
CA ASP A 106 -14.13 26.63 -10.75
C ASP A 106 -14.96 25.78 -11.73
N LEU A 107 -15.05 24.47 -11.51
CA LEU A 107 -15.89 23.59 -12.32
C LEU A 107 -17.37 23.99 -12.24
N TYR A 108 -17.84 24.36 -11.05
CA TYR A 108 -19.20 24.87 -10.87
C TYR A 108 -19.42 26.16 -11.67
N ARG A 109 -18.50 27.14 -11.57
CA ARG A 109 -18.57 28.40 -12.34
C ARG A 109 -18.54 28.19 -13.85
N MET A 110 -17.81 27.15 -14.32
CA MET A 110 -17.79 26.75 -15.73
C MET A 110 -19.09 26.04 -16.16
N GLY A 111 -20.01 25.76 -15.26
CA GLY A 111 -21.27 25.09 -15.55
C GLY A 111 -21.10 23.59 -15.84
N ILE A 112 -20.04 22.95 -15.34
CA ILE A 112 -19.81 21.51 -15.46
C ILE A 112 -20.88 20.74 -14.70
N ALA A 113 -21.32 21.24 -13.55
CA ALA A 113 -22.48 20.72 -12.83
C ALA A 113 -23.23 21.85 -12.13
N ARG A 114 -24.51 21.56 -11.78
CA ARG A 114 -25.38 22.53 -11.07
C ARG A 114 -25.46 22.28 -9.58
N LYS A 115 -25.03 21.15 -9.11
CA LYS A 115 -25.06 20.75 -7.70
C LYS A 115 -23.72 20.13 -7.30
N ILE A 116 -23.35 20.36 -6.06
CA ILE A 116 -22.16 19.80 -5.44
C ILE A 116 -22.62 19.04 -4.20
N VAL A 117 -22.14 17.80 -4.04
CA VAL A 117 -22.38 16.99 -2.85
C VAL A 117 -21.04 16.72 -2.18
N CYS A 118 -20.82 17.28 -1.01
CA CYS A 118 -19.67 17.01 -0.16
C CYS A 118 -19.92 15.73 0.63
N VAL A 119 -19.32 14.63 0.18
CA VAL A 119 -19.48 13.31 0.79
C VAL A 119 -18.40 13.10 1.83
N SER A 120 -18.78 12.80 3.06
CA SER A 120 -17.80 12.48 4.11
C SER A 120 -18.28 11.45 5.10
N SER A 121 -17.35 10.62 5.57
CA SER A 121 -17.54 9.77 6.74
C SER A 121 -17.13 10.52 8.01
N GLN A 122 -17.66 10.08 9.14
CA GLN A 122 -17.28 10.59 10.45
C GLN A 122 -15.81 10.25 10.72
N VAL A 123 -14.99 11.25 11.06
CA VAL A 123 -13.57 11.04 11.35
C VAL A 123 -13.29 11.02 12.85
N SER A 124 -14.07 11.76 13.65
CA SER A 124 -13.95 11.78 15.10
C SER A 124 -15.22 12.39 15.70
N TRP A 125 -15.70 11.86 16.84
CA TRP A 125 -16.93 12.31 17.50
C TRP A 125 -18.05 12.68 16.50
N GLU A 126 -18.42 13.95 16.38
CA GLU A 126 -19.39 14.45 15.41
C GLU A 126 -18.76 15.25 14.26
N LEU A 127 -17.47 15.03 14.00
CA LEU A 127 -16.73 15.76 12.98
C LEU A 127 -16.88 15.09 11.61
N TYR A 128 -17.43 15.83 10.68
CA TYR A 128 -17.60 15.45 9.28
C TYR A 128 -16.85 16.42 8.37
N PRO A 129 -15.75 16.03 7.76
CA PRO A 129 -14.96 16.91 6.88
C PRO A 129 -15.76 17.54 5.74
N GLY A 130 -16.83 16.86 5.26
CA GLY A 130 -17.70 17.39 4.23
C GLY A 130 -18.47 18.66 4.62
N ASP A 131 -18.69 18.88 5.91
CA ASP A 131 -19.33 20.12 6.38
C ASP A 131 -18.39 21.31 6.20
N TYR A 132 -17.12 21.12 6.51
CA TYR A 132 -16.10 22.17 6.31
C TYR A 132 -15.85 22.44 4.83
N ALA A 133 -15.81 21.39 3.99
CA ALA A 133 -15.70 21.56 2.54
C ALA A 133 -16.91 22.35 1.99
N ARG A 134 -18.12 22.07 2.49
CA ARG A 134 -19.32 22.83 2.13
C ARG A 134 -19.18 24.32 2.48
N GLU A 135 -18.81 24.62 3.71
CA GLU A 135 -18.64 26.02 4.15
C GLU A 135 -17.54 26.73 3.34
N HIS A 136 -16.45 26.04 3.05
CA HIS A 136 -15.37 26.58 2.22
C HIS A 136 -15.84 26.86 0.79
N LEU A 137 -16.58 25.95 0.15
CA LEU A 137 -17.16 26.17 -1.18
C LEU A 137 -18.11 27.37 -1.22
N ILE A 138 -18.93 27.54 -0.18
CA ILE A 138 -19.79 28.71 -0.04
C ILE A 138 -18.94 30.00 0.07
N SER A 139 -17.86 29.97 0.85
CA SER A 139 -16.96 31.11 0.96
C SER A 139 -16.24 31.44 -0.36
N LEU A 140 -16.08 30.45 -1.24
CA LEU A 140 -15.56 30.62 -2.60
C LEU A 140 -16.63 31.11 -3.59
N GLY A 141 -17.84 31.41 -3.13
CA GLY A 141 -18.91 32.00 -3.91
C GLY A 141 -19.88 31.01 -4.58
N VAL A 142 -19.86 29.73 -4.18
CA VAL A 142 -20.89 28.77 -4.61
C VAL A 142 -22.16 29.02 -3.78
N PRO A 143 -23.37 29.13 -4.40
CA PRO A 143 -24.62 29.31 -3.67
C PRO A 143 -24.85 28.18 -2.67
N SER A 144 -25.30 28.51 -1.46
CA SER A 144 -25.50 27.54 -0.37
C SER A 144 -26.53 26.47 -0.67
N GLU A 145 -27.51 26.80 -1.50
CA GLU A 145 -28.58 25.91 -2.00
C GLU A 145 -28.06 24.89 -3.03
N ASP A 146 -26.89 25.10 -3.58
CA ASP A 146 -26.27 24.23 -4.56
C ASP A 146 -25.22 23.30 -3.96
N VAL A 147 -24.87 23.49 -2.67
CA VAL A 147 -23.89 22.66 -1.96
C VAL A 147 -24.56 21.85 -0.86
N ILE A 148 -24.55 20.54 -1.01
CA ILE A 148 -25.18 19.59 -0.08
C ILE A 148 -24.08 18.87 0.70
N SER A 149 -24.19 18.79 2.02
CA SER A 149 -23.33 17.91 2.83
C SER A 149 -24.02 16.55 3.01
N MET A 150 -23.35 15.49 2.57
CA MET A 150 -23.80 14.11 2.74
C MET A 150 -22.96 13.41 3.80
N ARG A 151 -23.47 13.36 5.02
CA ARG A 151 -22.84 12.65 6.14
C ARG A 151 -23.09 11.16 6.03
N GLN A 152 -22.04 10.36 6.19
CA GLN A 152 -22.11 8.91 6.16
C GLN A 152 -21.60 8.30 7.46
N PRO A 153 -22.15 7.14 7.90
CA PRO A 153 -21.55 6.40 8.99
C PRO A 153 -20.17 5.91 8.58
N THR A 154 -19.26 5.85 9.56
CA THR A 154 -17.96 5.21 9.35
C THR A 154 -18.17 3.74 9.03
N VAL A 155 -17.60 3.29 7.90
CA VAL A 155 -17.56 1.87 7.55
C VAL A 155 -16.19 1.28 7.92
N PRO A 156 -16.08 -0.03 8.19
CA PRO A 156 -14.86 -0.65 8.70
C PRO A 156 -13.59 -0.35 7.89
N CYS A 157 -13.72 -0.09 6.60
CA CYS A 157 -12.59 0.22 5.70
C CYS A 157 -12.27 1.71 5.60
N GLY A 158 -12.90 2.59 6.38
CA GLY A 158 -12.77 4.04 6.22
C GLY A 158 -13.22 4.58 4.86
N ALA A 159 -13.75 3.71 4.01
CA ALA A 159 -14.15 4.04 2.66
C ALA A 159 -15.53 4.73 2.64
N VAL A 160 -15.76 5.52 1.61
CA VAL A 160 -17.09 6.06 1.30
C VAL A 160 -18.04 4.89 1.02
N ASN A 161 -19.21 4.87 1.68
CA ASN A 161 -20.26 3.89 1.39
C ASN A 161 -20.86 4.18 0.01
N ARG A 162 -20.27 3.62 -1.01
CA ARG A 162 -20.64 3.87 -2.43
C ARG A 162 -22.07 3.52 -2.76
N PRO A 163 -22.62 2.36 -2.33
CA PRO A 163 -24.04 2.06 -2.54
C PRO A 163 -24.96 3.19 -2.07
N ARG A 164 -24.69 3.75 -0.89
CA ARG A 164 -25.50 4.86 -0.34
C ARG A 164 -25.36 6.15 -1.16
N VAL A 165 -24.16 6.42 -1.70
CA VAL A 165 -23.95 7.58 -2.60
C VAL A 165 -24.73 7.39 -3.89
N VAL A 166 -24.70 6.19 -4.46
CA VAL A 166 -25.45 5.85 -5.68
C VAL A 166 -26.96 5.99 -5.45
N GLU A 167 -27.48 5.48 -4.33
CA GLU A 167 -28.89 5.65 -3.95
C GLU A 167 -29.26 7.12 -3.82
N PHE A 168 -28.40 7.93 -3.19
CA PHE A 168 -28.62 9.36 -3.06
C PHE A 168 -28.66 10.06 -4.43
N VAL A 169 -27.76 9.74 -5.34
CA VAL A 169 -27.73 10.28 -6.70
C VAL A 169 -29.01 9.90 -7.45
N LYS A 170 -29.47 8.65 -7.35
CA LYS A 170 -30.72 8.17 -7.96
C LYS A 170 -31.93 8.88 -7.38
N ALA A 171 -32.02 9.02 -6.06
CA ALA A 171 -33.15 9.66 -5.38
C ALA A 171 -33.32 11.12 -5.81
N ASN A 172 -32.23 11.79 -6.21
CA ASN A 172 -32.29 13.15 -6.75
C ASN A 172 -32.53 13.19 -8.27
N GLY A 173 -32.74 12.05 -8.93
CA GLY A 173 -32.98 11.97 -10.37
C GLY A 173 -31.74 12.26 -11.25
N TRP A 174 -30.56 12.30 -10.68
CA TRP A 174 -29.29 12.54 -11.42
C TRP A 174 -28.84 11.29 -12.16
N ARG A 175 -28.40 11.47 -13.40
CA ARG A 175 -27.97 10.39 -14.30
C ARG A 175 -26.49 10.44 -14.61
N SER A 176 -25.81 11.49 -14.17
CA SER A 176 -24.38 11.66 -14.38
C SER A 176 -23.73 12.30 -13.16
N ALA A 177 -22.53 11.83 -12.80
CA ALA A 177 -21.76 12.31 -11.67
C ALA A 177 -20.28 12.51 -12.04
N LEU A 178 -19.73 13.65 -11.64
CA LEU A 178 -18.30 13.90 -11.68
C LEU A 178 -17.72 13.74 -10.27
N ILE A 179 -16.83 12.81 -10.10
CA ILE A 179 -16.21 12.51 -8.79
C ILE A 179 -14.85 13.22 -8.71
N ILE A 180 -14.68 14.00 -7.65
CA ILE A 180 -13.41 14.66 -7.37
C ILE A 180 -12.68 13.87 -6.28
N THR A 181 -11.44 13.49 -6.56
CA THR A 181 -10.58 12.67 -5.69
C THR A 181 -9.16 13.20 -5.65
N HIS A 182 -8.30 12.57 -4.89
CA HIS A 182 -6.87 12.84 -4.97
C HIS A 182 -6.26 12.31 -6.27
N PRO A 183 -5.20 12.93 -6.80
CA PRO A 183 -4.55 12.48 -8.03
C PRO A 183 -4.12 11.02 -7.98
N GLU A 184 -3.45 10.58 -6.90
CA GLU A 184 -2.95 9.21 -6.73
C GLU A 184 -4.05 8.16 -6.67
N ASP A 185 -5.23 8.50 -6.15
CA ASP A 185 -6.38 7.59 -6.04
C ASP A 185 -7.17 7.51 -7.34
N SER A 186 -6.92 8.41 -8.29
CA SER A 186 -7.82 8.68 -9.42
C SER A 186 -8.06 7.46 -10.32
N ARG A 187 -7.05 6.66 -10.61
CA ARG A 187 -7.20 5.45 -11.44
C ARG A 187 -8.00 4.37 -10.72
N TYR A 188 -7.76 4.20 -9.44
CA TYR A 188 -8.50 3.25 -8.62
C TYR A 188 -9.95 3.72 -8.42
N ALA A 189 -10.13 4.99 -8.08
CA ALA A 189 -11.45 5.60 -7.92
C ALA A 189 -12.28 5.51 -9.20
N ASP A 190 -11.70 5.76 -10.39
CA ASP A 190 -12.41 5.62 -11.67
C ASP A 190 -12.91 4.19 -11.86
N ARG A 191 -12.04 3.18 -11.72
CA ARG A 191 -12.42 1.78 -11.87
C ARG A 191 -13.51 1.35 -10.90
N LEU A 192 -13.35 1.74 -9.64
CA LEU A 192 -14.25 1.33 -8.57
C LEU A 192 -15.61 2.02 -8.68
N ASN A 193 -15.65 3.33 -8.92
CA ASN A 193 -16.89 4.06 -9.03
C ASN A 193 -17.69 3.66 -10.29
N ARG A 194 -17.03 3.46 -11.44
CA ARG A 194 -17.72 2.90 -12.63
C ARG A 194 -18.46 1.62 -12.29
N ARG A 195 -17.86 0.72 -11.55
CA ARG A 195 -18.47 -0.56 -11.18
C ARG A 195 -19.78 -0.40 -10.39
N PHE A 196 -19.91 0.64 -9.54
CA PHE A 196 -21.12 0.87 -8.74
C PHE A 196 -22.16 1.72 -9.49
N PHE A 197 -21.73 2.81 -10.13
CA PHE A 197 -22.61 3.77 -10.75
C PHE A 197 -23.18 3.28 -12.09
N GLU A 198 -22.35 2.69 -12.97
CA GLU A 198 -22.77 2.23 -14.29
C GLU A 198 -23.77 1.06 -14.20
N ARG A 199 -23.67 0.22 -13.17
CA ARG A 199 -24.68 -0.83 -12.89
C ARG A 199 -26.09 -0.27 -12.67
N GLU A 200 -26.16 0.95 -12.17
CA GLU A 200 -27.41 1.65 -11.89
C GLU A 200 -27.78 2.67 -12.99
N GLY A 201 -27.08 2.60 -14.13
CA GLY A 201 -27.33 3.46 -15.29
C GLY A 201 -26.88 4.91 -15.09
N ILE A 202 -25.97 5.19 -14.16
CA ILE A 202 -25.42 6.52 -13.89
C ILE A 202 -24.05 6.63 -14.57
N ALA A 203 -23.91 7.59 -15.49
CA ALA A 203 -22.63 7.90 -16.10
C ALA A 203 -21.68 8.53 -15.06
N VAL A 204 -20.42 8.08 -15.01
CA VAL A 204 -19.47 8.61 -14.05
C VAL A 204 -18.16 9.00 -14.72
N SER A 205 -17.61 10.12 -14.30
CA SER A 205 -16.25 10.56 -14.64
C SER A 205 -15.50 10.92 -13.35
N VAL A 206 -14.18 10.82 -13.40
CA VAL A 206 -13.30 11.12 -12.25
C VAL A 206 -12.32 12.20 -12.65
N SER A 207 -12.12 13.16 -11.77
CA SER A 207 -11.15 14.24 -11.95
C SER A 207 -10.49 14.60 -10.62
N TYR A 208 -9.49 15.43 -10.69
CA TYR A 208 -8.73 15.95 -9.56
C TYR A 208 -8.18 17.34 -9.88
N ALA A 209 -7.81 18.11 -8.86
CA ALA A 209 -7.19 19.41 -9.06
C ALA A 209 -5.83 19.28 -9.77
N PRO A 210 -5.63 19.89 -10.95
CA PRO A 210 -4.36 19.82 -11.69
C PRO A 210 -3.15 20.25 -10.87
N LYS A 211 -3.31 21.29 -10.04
CA LYS A 211 -2.26 21.80 -9.14
C LYS A 211 -1.82 20.75 -8.11
N ASP A 212 -2.76 19.97 -7.57
CA ASP A 212 -2.45 18.89 -6.63
C ASP A 212 -1.60 17.80 -7.31
N ARG A 213 -1.89 17.50 -8.58
CA ARG A 213 -1.09 16.57 -9.38
C ARG A 213 0.33 17.09 -9.60
N GLU A 214 0.47 18.35 -10.01
CA GLU A 214 1.77 18.96 -10.25
C GLU A 214 2.61 18.95 -8.97
N GLU A 215 2.04 19.39 -7.84
CA GLU A 215 2.69 19.38 -6.55
C GLU A 215 3.08 17.96 -6.13
N LEU A 216 2.17 16.98 -6.27
CA LEU A 216 2.42 15.60 -5.87
C LEU A 216 3.52 14.95 -6.71
N THR A 217 3.52 15.14 -8.03
CA THR A 217 4.44 14.43 -8.95
C THR A 217 5.82 15.04 -9.01
N GLN A 218 5.95 16.33 -8.70
CA GLN A 218 7.25 17.00 -8.69
C GLN A 218 8.12 16.49 -7.55
N ASP A 219 9.25 15.86 -7.88
CA ASP A 219 10.23 15.33 -6.90
C ASP A 219 9.60 14.46 -5.79
N TRP A 220 8.56 13.68 -6.14
CA TRP A 220 7.77 12.92 -5.17
C TRP A 220 8.61 11.95 -4.31
N TRP A 221 9.66 11.38 -4.87
CA TRP A 221 10.56 10.46 -4.18
C TRP A 221 11.52 11.15 -3.18
N ARG A 222 11.64 12.47 -3.22
CA ARG A 222 12.48 13.26 -2.31
C ARG A 222 11.74 13.77 -1.10
N THR A 223 10.42 13.75 -1.12
CA THR A 223 9.58 14.35 -0.10
C THR A 223 8.82 13.24 0.63
N HIS A 224 9.03 13.13 1.95
CA HIS A 224 8.48 12.03 2.77
C HIS A 224 6.97 11.85 2.60
N TRP A 225 6.18 12.92 2.75
CA TRP A 225 4.73 12.83 2.66
C TRP A 225 4.23 12.42 1.27
N LYS A 226 4.90 12.87 0.20
CA LYS A 226 4.55 12.50 -1.18
C LYS A 226 4.83 11.02 -1.43
N THR A 227 6.00 10.54 -1.00
CA THR A 227 6.36 9.13 -1.08
C THR A 227 5.38 8.27 -0.27
N GLN A 228 5.03 8.71 0.94
CA GLN A 228 4.07 8.01 1.80
C GLN A 228 2.70 7.88 1.12
N ARG A 229 2.20 8.93 0.47
CA ARG A 229 0.92 8.90 -0.26
C ARG A 229 0.98 7.93 -1.44
N MET A 230 2.02 8.03 -2.29
CA MET A 230 2.17 7.15 -3.46
C MET A 230 2.29 5.67 -3.08
N VAL A 231 3.13 5.35 -2.09
CA VAL A 231 3.32 3.97 -1.63
C VAL A 231 2.10 3.48 -0.85
N GLY A 232 1.50 4.35 -0.04
CA GLY A 232 0.27 4.05 0.71
C GLY A 232 -0.87 3.66 -0.22
N GLU A 233 -1.03 4.35 -1.35
CA GLU A 233 -2.06 4.00 -2.33
C GLU A 233 -1.83 2.63 -2.97
N VAL A 234 -0.58 2.29 -3.32
CA VAL A 234 -0.24 0.94 -3.79
C VAL A 234 -0.64 -0.12 -2.77
N MET A 235 -0.37 0.14 -1.49
CA MET A 235 -0.78 -0.77 -0.40
C MET A 235 -2.30 -0.87 -0.30
N SER A 236 -3.02 0.25 -0.34
CA SER A 236 -4.49 0.28 -0.28
C SER A 236 -5.11 -0.52 -1.41
N VAL A 237 -4.67 -0.28 -2.66
CA VAL A 237 -5.15 -1.01 -3.84
C VAL A 237 -4.83 -2.50 -3.74
N THR A 238 -3.64 -2.85 -3.23
CA THR A 238 -3.22 -4.25 -3.07
C THR A 238 -4.05 -4.95 -2.00
N LEU A 239 -4.27 -4.30 -0.86
CA LEU A 239 -5.10 -4.86 0.22
C LEU A 239 -6.54 -5.09 -0.23
N ASP A 240 -7.11 -4.17 -1.02
CA ASP A 240 -8.46 -4.33 -1.58
C ASP A 240 -8.61 -5.55 -2.50
N LEU A 241 -7.52 -6.05 -3.10
CA LEU A 241 -7.55 -7.29 -3.87
C LEU A 241 -7.74 -8.53 -2.99
N PHE A 242 -7.26 -8.48 -1.75
CA PHE A 242 -7.28 -9.59 -0.80
C PHE A 242 -8.46 -9.51 0.19
N TYR A 243 -8.89 -8.32 0.57
CA TYR A 243 -9.97 -8.11 1.52
C TYR A 243 -11.27 -7.73 0.79
N SER A 244 -12.20 -8.68 0.73
CA SER A 244 -13.49 -8.50 0.04
C SER A 244 -14.50 -7.65 0.84
N GLU A 245 -14.22 -7.32 2.08
CA GLU A 245 -15.16 -6.61 2.98
C GLU A 245 -15.46 -5.18 2.54
N CYS A 246 -14.65 -4.62 1.65
CA CYS A 246 -14.78 -3.26 1.15
C CYS A 246 -15.32 -3.17 -0.30
N ARG A 247 -15.80 -4.31 -0.83
CA ARG A 247 -16.30 -4.40 -2.22
C ARG A 247 -17.80 -4.24 -2.33
#